data_aaf23f767a02bdbce13b19c037e723d5
#
_entry.id   aaf23f767a02bdbce13b19c037e723d5
#
_cell.length_a   1.000
_cell.length_b   1.000
_cell.length_c   1.000
_cell.angle_alpha   90.00
_cell.angle_beta   90.00
_cell.angle_gamma   90.00
#
_symmetry.space_group_name_H-M   'P 1'
#
loop_
_entity.id
_entity.type
_entity.pdbx_description
1 polymer ?
#
loop_
_entity_poly.entity_id
_entity_poly.type
_entity_poly.pdbx_seq_one_letter_code
_entity_poly.pdbx_strand_id
1 'polypeptide(L)'
;LLNSSLEAGHVSAGDLNKCGENIQHLPCEEKYGMLYICLDKASELNIDKHLSDLTPWFQQWDLADTQHIRERDWALKSNWKLALDTLCAAYHFDILHKDSVGDFSLGNISQYKRFGSPQRHHRMTFPNKPMLDLRGTDDKDWGMEIQTHFQLVHFIYPNVSLLISPTAVEFFVLYPGKKVGEHITRYRSYWRGDINRASWSGGGAKESFAFMG
;
A
#
# COMPACT_ATOMS: atom_id res chain seq x y z
N LEU A 1 3.19 11.12 -4.88
CA LEU A 1 3.32 12.12 -3.83
C LEU A 1 4.79 12.49 -3.63
N LEU A 2 5.26 13.44 -4.45
CA LEU A 2 6.49 14.18 -4.22
C LEU A 2 6.14 15.39 -3.36
N ASN A 3 6.06 15.22 -2.06
CA ASN A 3 6.17 16.31 -1.13
C ASN A 3 7.13 15.89 -0.02
N SER A 4 8.39 15.73 -0.39
CA SER A 4 9.46 15.86 0.56
C SER A 4 9.80 17.33 0.63
N SER A 5 9.95 17.85 1.81
CA SER A 5 10.62 19.11 2.13
C SER A 5 11.84 19.34 1.24
N LEU A 6 11.62 19.85 0.02
CA LEU A 6 12.52 20.80 -0.55
C LEU A 6 12.36 22.01 0.38
N GLU A 7 13.32 22.21 1.28
CA GLU A 7 13.56 23.54 1.80
C GLU A 7 13.48 24.45 0.59
N ALA A 8 12.57 25.40 0.60
CA ALA A 8 12.34 26.33 -0.48
C ALA A 8 13.54 27.28 -0.54
N GLY A 9 14.64 26.79 -1.04
CA GLY A 9 15.63 27.64 -1.65
C GLY A 9 14.94 28.27 -2.83
N HIS A 10 14.76 29.58 -2.82
CA HIS A 10 14.26 30.35 -3.95
C HIS A 10 15.19 30.09 -5.15
N VAL A 11 14.83 29.11 -5.99
CA VAL A 11 15.49 28.92 -7.28
C VAL A 11 14.91 29.95 -8.22
N SER A 12 15.67 30.95 -8.58
CA SER A 12 15.24 31.97 -9.55
C SER A 12 15.15 31.35 -10.95
N ALA A 13 14.26 31.87 -11.79
CA ALA A 13 14.17 31.45 -13.20
C ALA A 13 15.54 31.59 -13.95
N GLY A 14 16.43 32.44 -13.49
CA GLY A 14 17.80 32.56 -13.99
C GLY A 14 18.73 31.41 -13.62
N ASP A 15 18.48 30.74 -12.52
CA ASP A 15 19.29 29.60 -12.08
C ASP A 15 18.93 28.32 -12.85
N LEU A 16 17.66 28.13 -13.22
CA LEU A 16 17.20 27.04 -14.09
C LEU A 16 17.87 27.10 -15.48
N ASN A 17 18.06 28.31 -16.03
CA ASN A 17 18.74 28.49 -17.31
C ASN A 17 20.26 28.18 -17.26
N LYS A 18 20.89 28.30 -16.09
CA LYS A 18 22.32 28.00 -15.91
C LYS A 18 22.61 26.50 -15.82
N CYS A 19 21.66 25.70 -15.34
CA CYS A 19 21.82 24.26 -15.24
C CYS A 19 21.68 23.53 -16.57
N GLY A 20 21.24 24.17 -17.65
CA GLY A 20 21.06 23.54 -18.98
C GLY A 20 19.98 22.44 -18.99
N GLU A 21 19.27 22.26 -17.89
CA GLU A 21 18.24 21.24 -17.73
C GLU A 21 16.87 21.86 -17.93
N ASN A 22 16.24 21.56 -19.06
CA ASN A 22 14.86 21.94 -19.29
C ASN A 22 13.95 21.05 -18.41
N ILE A 23 12.89 21.65 -17.84
CA ILE A 23 11.81 20.90 -17.21
C ILE A 23 11.27 19.90 -18.23
N GLN A 24 11.25 18.64 -17.85
CA GLN A 24 10.81 17.57 -18.72
C GLN A 24 9.39 17.15 -18.35
N HIS A 25 8.51 17.09 -19.35
CA HIS A 25 7.19 16.54 -19.18
C HIS A 25 7.26 15.01 -19.13
N LEU A 26 6.65 14.43 -18.10
CA LEU A 26 6.45 12.99 -17.97
C LEU A 26 4.96 12.66 -18.08
N PRO A 27 4.58 11.54 -18.71
CA PRO A 27 3.20 11.08 -18.67
C PRO A 27 2.76 10.89 -17.22
N CYS A 28 1.64 11.54 -16.86
CA CYS A 28 1.11 11.56 -15.51
C CYS A 28 -0.42 11.47 -15.57
N GLU A 29 -1.01 10.62 -14.74
CA GLU A 29 -2.46 10.47 -14.63
C GLU A 29 -2.85 10.34 -13.16
N GLU A 30 -3.83 11.14 -12.72
CA GLU A 30 -4.48 10.96 -11.43
C GLU A 30 -5.70 10.07 -11.61
N LYS A 31 -5.75 8.94 -10.89
CA LYS A 31 -6.86 8.00 -10.97
C LYS A 31 -7.01 7.20 -9.68
N TYR A 32 -8.25 6.96 -9.28
CA TYR A 32 -8.57 6.20 -8.06
C TYR A 32 -7.91 6.75 -6.79
N GLY A 33 -7.75 8.09 -6.70
CA GLY A 33 -7.10 8.75 -5.57
C GLY A 33 -5.57 8.61 -5.53
N MET A 34 -4.95 8.13 -6.62
CA MET A 34 -3.50 7.98 -6.73
C MET A 34 -2.96 8.69 -7.96
N LEU A 35 -1.75 9.25 -7.82
CA LEU A 35 -1.00 9.84 -8.90
C LEU A 35 -0.01 8.82 -9.48
N TYR A 36 -0.14 8.53 -10.76
CA TYR A 36 0.75 7.63 -11.50
C TYR A 36 1.66 8.45 -12.41
N ILE A 37 2.94 8.09 -12.42
CA ILE A 37 3.95 8.78 -13.25
C ILE A 37 4.73 7.72 -14.01
N CYS A 38 4.84 7.88 -15.33
CA CYS A 38 5.71 7.07 -16.17
C CYS A 38 7.03 7.81 -16.42
N LEU A 39 8.17 7.15 -16.13
CA LEU A 39 9.49 7.72 -16.33
C LEU A 39 9.94 7.68 -17.80
N ASP A 40 9.30 6.85 -18.61
CA ASP A 40 9.51 6.84 -20.05
C ASP A 40 8.58 7.84 -20.72
N LYS A 41 9.17 8.90 -21.28
CA LYS A 41 8.46 10.00 -21.95
C LYS A 41 7.71 9.58 -23.21
N ALA A 42 8.16 8.51 -23.86
CA ALA A 42 7.57 8.01 -25.08
C ALA A 42 6.41 7.05 -24.83
N SER A 43 6.22 6.62 -23.58
CA SER A 43 5.15 5.70 -23.21
C SER A 43 3.81 6.40 -23.08
N GLU A 44 2.78 5.77 -23.59
CA GLU A 44 1.39 6.11 -23.30
C GLU A 44 1.00 5.55 -21.94
N LEU A 45 0.57 6.44 -21.03
CA LEU A 45 0.09 6.05 -19.71
C LEU A 45 -1.41 5.72 -19.79
N ASN A 46 -1.76 4.49 -19.43
CA ASN A 46 -3.15 4.03 -19.34
C ASN A 46 -3.30 3.18 -18.08
N ILE A 47 -3.87 3.77 -17.03
CA ILE A 47 -3.94 3.16 -15.71
C ILE A 47 -4.90 1.97 -15.68
N ASP A 48 -6.01 2.01 -16.38
CA ASP A 48 -6.93 0.86 -16.44
C ASP A 48 -6.29 -0.35 -17.10
N LYS A 49 -5.53 -0.12 -18.17
CA LYS A 49 -4.76 -1.17 -18.82
C LYS A 49 -3.66 -1.71 -17.90
N HIS A 50 -3.01 -0.84 -17.13
CA HIS A 50 -1.98 -1.22 -16.17
C HIS A 50 -2.56 -2.06 -15.03
N LEU A 51 -3.64 -1.60 -14.39
CA LEU A 51 -4.31 -2.30 -13.30
C LEU A 51 -5.12 -3.52 -13.79
N SER A 52 -5.65 -3.46 -15.02
CA SER A 52 -6.42 -4.55 -15.64
C SER A 52 -7.60 -5.00 -14.75
N ASP A 53 -7.63 -6.26 -14.36
CA ASP A 53 -8.67 -6.86 -13.50
C ASP A 53 -8.60 -6.43 -12.02
N LEU A 54 -7.64 -5.59 -11.62
CA LEU A 54 -7.66 -4.86 -10.36
C LEU A 54 -8.52 -3.59 -10.42
N THR A 55 -8.81 -3.05 -11.60
CA THR A 55 -9.56 -1.80 -11.77
C THR A 55 -10.88 -1.75 -10.97
N PRO A 56 -11.74 -2.80 -10.97
CA PRO A 56 -12.98 -2.78 -10.20
C PRO A 56 -12.75 -2.64 -8.68
N TRP A 57 -11.64 -3.18 -8.17
CA TRP A 57 -11.28 -3.05 -6.76
C TRP A 57 -10.91 -1.63 -6.40
N PHE A 58 -10.08 -0.97 -7.24
CA PHE A 58 -9.69 0.42 -7.04
C PHE A 58 -10.89 1.38 -7.13
N GLN A 59 -11.83 1.11 -8.03
CA GLN A 59 -13.09 1.86 -8.12
C GLN A 59 -13.92 1.75 -6.83
N GLN A 60 -13.98 0.55 -6.25
CA GLN A 60 -14.75 0.29 -5.04
C GLN A 60 -14.11 0.89 -3.79
N TRP A 61 -12.78 0.98 -3.75
CA TRP A 61 -12.09 1.46 -2.54
C TRP A 61 -12.18 2.95 -2.33
N ASP A 62 -12.40 3.71 -3.40
CA ASP A 62 -12.54 5.18 -3.37
C ASP A 62 -11.45 5.87 -2.53
N LEU A 63 -10.19 5.65 -2.93
CA LEU A 63 -9.03 6.16 -2.18
C LEU A 63 -8.93 7.68 -2.19
N ALA A 64 -9.68 8.38 -3.06
CA ALA A 64 -9.71 9.83 -3.11
C ALA A 64 -10.31 10.45 -1.84
N ASP A 65 -11.27 9.77 -1.22
CA ASP A 65 -11.98 10.22 -0.02
C ASP A 65 -11.23 9.92 1.29
N THR A 66 -9.98 9.48 1.19
CA THR A 66 -9.17 9.14 2.35
C THR A 66 -8.47 10.36 2.96
N GLN A 67 -8.30 10.36 4.28
CA GLN A 67 -7.59 11.40 5.01
C GLN A 67 -6.19 10.93 5.39
N HIS A 68 -5.16 11.70 5.04
CA HIS A 68 -3.79 11.41 5.46
C HIS A 68 -3.65 11.45 6.98
N ILE A 69 -3.07 10.39 7.56
CA ILE A 69 -2.85 10.26 9.00
C ILE A 69 -1.38 10.44 9.32
N ARG A 70 -0.51 9.71 8.62
CA ARG A 70 0.90 9.59 8.98
C ARG A 70 1.76 9.27 7.76
N GLU A 71 3.00 9.75 7.81
CA GLU A 71 4.04 9.38 6.85
C GLU A 71 5.36 9.10 7.54
N ARG A 72 6.16 8.24 6.94
CA ARG A 72 7.52 7.96 7.38
C ARG A 72 8.34 7.40 6.22
N ASP A 73 9.60 7.78 6.16
CA ASP A 73 10.57 7.23 5.22
C ASP A 73 11.67 6.50 6.00
N TRP A 74 12.06 5.32 5.55
CA TRP A 74 13.14 4.52 6.11
C TRP A 74 14.19 4.23 5.07
N ALA A 75 15.45 4.49 5.39
CA ALA A 75 16.60 3.98 4.65
C ALA A 75 17.08 2.68 5.33
N LEU A 76 16.99 1.56 4.63
CA LEU A 76 17.19 0.23 5.18
C LEU A 76 18.33 -0.50 4.46
N LYS A 77 19.03 -1.36 5.20
CA LYS A 77 20.17 -2.17 4.71
C LYS A 77 19.68 -3.54 4.25
N SER A 78 18.78 -3.57 3.27
CA SER A 78 18.35 -4.80 2.59
C SER A 78 17.91 -4.49 1.17
N ASN A 79 17.79 -5.52 0.34
CA ASN A 79 17.25 -5.34 -1.00
C ASN A 79 15.74 -5.03 -0.93
N TRP A 80 15.25 -4.08 -1.73
CA TRP A 80 13.84 -3.69 -1.75
C TRP A 80 12.88 -4.84 -2.11
N LYS A 81 13.34 -5.81 -2.92
CA LYS A 81 12.52 -6.99 -3.25
C LYS A 81 12.33 -7.91 -2.05
N LEU A 82 13.35 -8.04 -1.19
CA LEU A 82 13.25 -8.81 0.05
C LEU A 82 12.25 -8.16 1.02
N ALA A 83 12.27 -6.83 1.12
CA ALA A 83 11.30 -6.10 1.93
C ALA A 83 9.87 -6.30 1.39
N LEU A 84 9.70 -6.32 0.06
CA LEU A 84 8.42 -6.63 -0.57
C LEU A 84 7.96 -8.05 -0.27
N ASP A 85 8.84 -9.05 -0.38
CA ASP A 85 8.53 -10.44 -0.05
C ASP A 85 8.07 -10.58 1.41
N THR A 86 8.70 -9.83 2.33
CA THR A 86 8.30 -9.79 3.74
C THR A 86 6.87 -9.26 3.92
N LEU A 87 6.50 -8.18 3.21
CA LEU A 87 5.14 -7.63 3.24
C LEU A 87 4.09 -8.60 2.66
N CYS A 88 4.51 -9.54 1.83
CA CYS A 88 3.65 -10.55 1.20
C CYS A 88 3.66 -11.90 1.92
N ALA A 89 4.22 -12.00 3.12
CA ALA A 89 4.32 -13.24 3.89
C ALA A 89 3.66 -13.09 5.25
N ALA A 90 2.93 -14.13 5.71
CA ALA A 90 2.26 -14.11 7.01
C ALA A 90 2.97 -14.97 8.07
N TYR A 91 3.85 -15.89 7.68
CA TYR A 91 4.47 -16.86 8.59
C TYR A 91 5.24 -16.22 9.76
N HIS A 92 5.67 -14.97 9.63
CA HIS A 92 6.38 -14.26 10.69
C HIS A 92 5.45 -13.55 11.69
N PHE A 93 4.13 -13.49 11.43
CA PHE A 93 3.18 -12.79 12.28
C PHE A 93 3.18 -13.33 13.70
N ASP A 94 3.12 -14.66 13.85
CA ASP A 94 3.07 -15.31 15.17
C ASP A 94 4.38 -15.21 15.97
N ILE A 95 5.49 -14.82 15.32
CA ILE A 95 6.81 -14.75 15.94
C ILE A 95 7.24 -13.29 16.14
N LEU A 96 7.34 -12.53 15.04
CA LEU A 96 7.86 -11.16 15.06
C LEU A 96 6.77 -10.14 15.44
N HIS A 97 5.53 -10.41 15.10
CA HIS A 97 4.38 -9.53 15.31
C HIS A 97 3.35 -10.12 16.26
N LYS A 98 3.78 -11.00 17.18
CA LYS A 98 2.90 -11.71 18.11
C LYS A 98 2.01 -10.79 18.95
N ASP A 99 2.57 -9.63 19.36
CA ASP A 99 1.89 -8.65 20.22
C ASP A 99 1.20 -7.53 19.40
N SER A 100 0.98 -7.76 18.10
CA SER A 100 0.33 -6.80 17.19
C SER A 100 -0.56 -7.55 16.19
N VAL A 101 -0.16 -7.63 14.90
CA VAL A 101 -0.96 -8.30 13.87
C VAL A 101 -1.17 -9.81 14.17
N GLY A 102 -0.24 -10.47 14.83
CA GLY A 102 -0.34 -11.87 15.24
C GLY A 102 -1.45 -12.13 16.27
N ASP A 103 -1.82 -11.10 17.07
CA ASP A 103 -2.90 -11.22 18.04
C ASP A 103 -4.26 -11.46 17.38
N PHE A 104 -4.50 -10.94 16.19
CA PHE A 104 -5.78 -11.01 15.51
C PHE A 104 -5.76 -11.76 14.17
N SER A 105 -4.60 -12.00 13.56
CA SER A 105 -4.46 -12.73 12.30
C SER A 105 -4.19 -14.21 12.50
N LEU A 106 -4.49 -15.01 11.47
CA LEU A 106 -4.10 -16.42 11.37
C LEU A 106 -2.83 -16.50 10.52
N GLY A 107 -1.67 -16.48 11.17
CA GLY A 107 -0.36 -16.31 10.53
C GLY A 107 0.07 -17.44 9.59
N ASN A 108 -0.54 -18.62 9.67
CA ASN A 108 -0.19 -19.80 8.87
C ASN A 108 -1.12 -20.06 7.68
N ILE A 109 -2.08 -19.16 7.43
CA ILE A 109 -3.06 -19.28 6.36
C ILE A 109 -3.02 -18.03 5.49
N SER A 110 -2.96 -18.21 4.17
CA SER A 110 -3.08 -17.12 3.21
C SER A 110 -3.63 -17.60 1.89
N GLN A 111 -4.31 -16.72 1.18
CA GLN A 111 -4.73 -16.93 -0.19
C GLN A 111 -3.97 -15.98 -1.10
N TYR A 112 -3.51 -16.50 -2.24
CA TYR A 112 -2.78 -15.74 -3.24
C TYR A 112 -3.58 -15.64 -4.54
N LYS A 113 -3.63 -14.43 -5.14
CA LYS A 113 -4.22 -14.21 -6.45
C LYS A 113 -3.34 -13.26 -7.27
N ARG A 114 -3.17 -13.57 -8.56
CA ARG A 114 -2.49 -12.71 -9.54
C ARG A 114 -3.49 -11.90 -10.34
N PHE A 115 -3.05 -10.74 -10.81
CA PHE A 115 -3.83 -9.79 -11.59
C PHE A 115 -2.99 -9.18 -12.71
N GLY A 116 -3.66 -8.69 -13.75
CA GLY A 116 -3.04 -8.01 -14.86
C GLY A 116 -2.49 -8.96 -15.93
N SER A 117 -2.16 -8.38 -17.07
CA SER A 117 -1.45 -9.07 -18.14
C SER A 117 -0.08 -8.41 -18.31
N PRO A 118 1.02 -9.13 -18.09
CA PRO A 118 1.24 -10.56 -17.83
C PRO A 118 1.26 -10.96 -16.34
N GLN A 119 0.20 -10.68 -15.59
CA GLN A 119 0.03 -11.08 -14.18
C GLN A 119 1.11 -10.50 -13.24
N ARG A 120 1.41 -9.21 -13.38
CA ARG A 120 2.45 -8.51 -12.60
C ARG A 120 2.00 -8.06 -11.22
N HIS A 121 0.69 -7.88 -11.04
CA HIS A 121 0.12 -7.52 -9.74
C HIS A 121 -0.31 -8.77 -9.01
N HIS A 122 -0.34 -8.71 -7.68
CA HIS A 122 -0.90 -9.81 -6.90
C HIS A 122 -1.54 -9.31 -5.60
N ARG A 123 -2.33 -10.17 -5.00
CA ARG A 123 -2.96 -9.96 -3.70
C ARG A 123 -2.69 -11.16 -2.82
N MET A 124 -2.29 -10.87 -1.59
CA MET A 124 -2.34 -11.79 -0.47
C MET A 124 -3.56 -11.46 0.38
N THR A 125 -4.33 -12.47 0.75
CA THR A 125 -5.45 -12.34 1.68
C THR A 125 -5.07 -13.11 2.93
N PHE A 126 -5.02 -12.41 4.05
CA PHE A 126 -4.72 -12.99 5.35
C PHE A 126 -5.99 -13.01 6.20
N PRO A 127 -6.49 -14.19 6.63
CA PRO A 127 -7.66 -14.24 7.47
C PRO A 127 -7.33 -13.80 8.89
N ASN A 128 -8.28 -13.12 9.52
CA ASN A 128 -8.28 -12.79 10.94
C ASN A 128 -8.95 -13.87 11.76
N LYS A 129 -8.64 -13.95 13.05
CA LYS A 129 -9.20 -14.98 13.97
C LYS A 129 -10.74 -15.04 13.96
N PRO A 130 -11.50 -13.92 13.86
CA PRO A 130 -12.96 -13.97 13.73
C PRO A 130 -13.47 -14.78 12.52
N MET A 131 -12.62 -15.04 11.53
CA MET A 131 -12.94 -15.96 10.42
C MET A 131 -13.32 -17.36 10.91
N LEU A 132 -12.82 -17.78 12.06
CA LEU A 132 -13.12 -19.08 12.65
C LEU A 132 -14.59 -19.19 13.10
N ASP A 133 -15.22 -18.06 13.43
CA ASP A 133 -16.61 -17.98 13.87
C ASP A 133 -17.59 -18.25 12.71
N LEU A 134 -17.12 -18.07 11.47
CA LEU A 134 -17.88 -18.39 10.25
C LEU A 134 -17.88 -19.89 9.90
N ARG A 135 -17.17 -20.72 10.66
CA ARG A 135 -17.08 -22.14 10.39
C ARG A 135 -18.46 -22.81 10.49
N GLY A 136 -18.89 -23.40 9.38
CA GLY A 136 -20.21 -24.06 9.29
C GLY A 136 -21.36 -23.10 8.93
N THR A 137 -21.08 -21.84 8.72
CA THR A 137 -22.02 -20.86 8.20
C THR A 137 -21.98 -20.89 6.67
N ASP A 138 -23.12 -20.93 6.01
CA ASP A 138 -23.22 -20.82 4.56
C ASP A 138 -22.68 -19.45 4.09
N ASP A 139 -21.96 -19.37 2.99
CA ASP A 139 -21.33 -18.13 2.47
C ASP A 139 -22.38 -17.05 2.15
N LYS A 140 -23.58 -17.43 1.76
CA LYS A 140 -24.73 -16.50 1.56
C LYS A 140 -25.17 -15.78 2.85
N ASP A 141 -24.87 -16.37 4.02
CA ASP A 141 -25.23 -15.83 5.34
C ASP A 141 -24.06 -15.03 5.96
N TRP A 142 -22.92 -14.93 5.27
CA TRP A 142 -21.83 -14.04 5.66
C TRP A 142 -22.26 -12.59 5.43
N GLY A 143 -22.41 -11.81 6.48
CA GLY A 143 -22.87 -10.44 6.40
C GLY A 143 -21.91 -9.51 5.63
N MET A 144 -22.33 -8.26 5.44
CA MET A 144 -21.52 -7.20 4.80
C MET A 144 -20.20 -6.93 5.54
N GLU A 145 -20.12 -7.34 6.81
CA GLU A 145 -18.93 -7.16 7.66
C GLU A 145 -17.81 -8.18 7.38
N ILE A 146 -17.99 -9.05 6.39
CA ILE A 146 -16.96 -10.06 6.03
C ILE A 146 -15.57 -9.44 5.81
N GLN A 147 -15.49 -8.18 5.39
CA GLN A 147 -14.24 -7.46 5.20
C GLN A 147 -13.42 -7.32 6.49
N THR A 148 -14.05 -7.36 7.67
CA THR A 148 -13.35 -7.34 8.97
C THR A 148 -12.62 -8.65 9.26
N HIS A 149 -12.96 -9.71 8.53
CA HIS A 149 -12.39 -11.05 8.70
C HIS A 149 -11.11 -11.25 7.90
N PHE A 150 -10.69 -10.25 7.10
CA PHE A 150 -9.50 -10.36 6.26
C PHE A 150 -8.67 -9.09 6.27
N GLN A 151 -7.37 -9.28 6.07
CA GLN A 151 -6.45 -8.24 5.64
C GLN A 151 -6.07 -8.50 4.18
N LEU A 152 -6.05 -7.46 3.37
CA LEU A 152 -5.71 -7.53 1.96
C LEU A 152 -4.41 -6.77 1.73
N VAL A 153 -3.37 -7.47 1.30
CA VAL A 153 -2.12 -6.87 0.88
C VAL A 153 -2.00 -7.02 -0.63
N HIS A 154 -2.03 -5.89 -1.33
CA HIS A 154 -1.89 -5.84 -2.77
C HIS A 154 -0.49 -5.39 -3.14
N PHE A 155 0.16 -6.13 -3.99
CA PHE A 155 1.34 -5.67 -4.69
C PHE A 155 0.95 -5.08 -6.05
N ILE A 156 1.22 -3.81 -6.22
CA ILE A 156 1.03 -3.09 -7.48
C ILE A 156 2.40 -2.88 -8.10
N TYR A 157 2.64 -3.60 -9.18
CA TYR A 157 3.90 -3.49 -9.93
C TYR A 157 4.15 -2.04 -10.36
N PRO A 158 5.40 -1.50 -10.26
CA PRO A 158 6.61 -2.29 -9.97
C PRO A 158 7.02 -2.37 -8.49
N ASN A 159 6.54 -1.49 -7.59
CA ASN A 159 7.19 -1.31 -6.31
C ASN A 159 6.27 -0.80 -5.18
N VAL A 160 4.96 -0.94 -5.34
CA VAL A 160 3.98 -0.50 -4.33
C VAL A 160 3.37 -1.72 -3.65
N SER A 161 3.41 -1.75 -2.32
CA SER A 161 2.56 -2.61 -1.51
C SER A 161 1.47 -1.78 -0.86
N LEU A 162 0.23 -2.22 -0.99
CA LEU A 162 -0.97 -1.55 -0.53
C LEU A 162 -1.72 -2.48 0.41
N LEU A 163 -1.72 -2.14 1.69
CA LEU A 163 -2.47 -2.86 2.71
C LEU A 163 -3.80 -2.14 2.94
N ILE A 164 -4.89 -2.87 2.76
CA ILE A 164 -6.23 -2.34 2.90
C ILE A 164 -6.94 -3.06 4.03
N SER A 165 -7.36 -2.28 5.01
CA SER A 165 -8.23 -2.69 6.10
C SER A 165 -9.56 -1.93 6.04
N PRO A 166 -10.57 -2.30 6.82
CA PRO A 166 -11.84 -1.57 6.87
C PRO A 166 -11.67 -0.09 7.23
N THR A 167 -10.67 0.24 8.02
CA THR A 167 -10.48 1.58 8.61
C THR A 167 -9.36 2.39 7.97
N ALA A 168 -8.36 1.74 7.39
CA ALA A 168 -7.16 2.39 6.93
C ALA A 168 -6.63 1.79 5.63
N VAL A 169 -5.89 2.62 4.91
CA VAL A 169 -5.09 2.20 3.77
C VAL A 169 -3.65 2.58 4.05
N GLU A 170 -2.76 1.61 3.90
CA GLU A 170 -1.33 1.81 4.12
C GLU A 170 -0.55 1.56 2.85
N PHE A 171 0.20 2.56 2.43
CA PHE A 171 1.06 2.52 1.26
C PHE A 171 2.51 2.31 1.68
N PHE A 172 3.15 1.36 1.06
CA PHE A 172 4.58 1.15 1.11
C PHE A 172 5.13 1.26 -0.31
N VAL A 173 5.83 2.32 -0.59
CA VAL A 173 6.51 2.50 -1.88
C VAL A 173 8.00 2.21 -1.68
N LEU A 174 8.49 1.16 -2.32
CA LEU A 174 9.84 0.66 -2.11
C LEU A 174 10.75 1.09 -3.28
N TYR A 175 11.78 1.84 -2.98
CA TYR A 175 12.75 2.30 -3.96
C TYR A 175 14.10 1.60 -3.77
N PRO A 176 14.77 1.17 -4.84
CA PRO A 176 16.14 0.69 -4.73
C PRO A 176 17.05 1.79 -4.18
N GLY A 177 17.99 1.41 -3.32
CA GLY A 177 19.05 2.29 -2.84
C GLY A 177 20.19 2.40 -3.86
N LYS A 178 21.27 3.07 -3.44
CA LYS A 178 22.49 3.21 -4.28
C LYS A 178 23.21 1.88 -4.52
N LYS A 179 23.04 0.93 -3.61
CA LYS A 179 23.61 -0.44 -3.69
C LYS A 179 22.50 -1.47 -3.65
N VAL A 180 22.77 -2.66 -4.18
CA VAL A 180 21.80 -3.78 -4.20
C VAL A 180 21.25 -4.15 -2.81
N GLY A 181 22.07 -4.00 -1.78
CA GLY A 181 21.70 -4.28 -0.38
C GLY A 181 21.11 -3.09 0.37
N GLU A 182 20.63 -2.07 -0.33
CA GLU A 182 20.04 -0.87 0.27
C GLU A 182 18.72 -0.56 -0.39
N HIS A 183 17.77 -0.01 0.38
CA HIS A 183 16.52 0.51 -0.17
C HIS A 183 15.93 1.63 0.69
N ILE A 184 14.99 2.36 0.11
CA ILE A 184 14.17 3.35 0.80
C ILE A 184 12.74 2.87 0.74
N THR A 185 12.10 2.73 1.89
CA THR A 185 10.64 2.52 1.98
C THR A 185 9.98 3.82 2.38
N ARG A 186 9.06 4.28 1.56
CA ARG A 186 8.16 5.39 1.87
C ARG A 186 6.83 4.84 2.33
N TYR A 187 6.50 5.10 3.56
CA TYR A 187 5.24 4.72 4.17
C TYR A 187 4.30 5.90 4.27
N ARG A 188 3.03 5.66 3.92
CA ARG A 188 1.93 6.62 4.07
C ARG A 188 0.71 5.87 4.54
N SER A 189 0.04 6.40 5.55
CA SER A 189 -1.21 5.85 6.09
C SER A 189 -2.33 6.85 5.94
N TYR A 190 -3.49 6.34 5.54
CA TYR A 190 -4.70 7.11 5.28
C TYR A 190 -5.90 6.48 5.98
N TRP A 191 -6.75 7.33 6.51
CA TRP A 191 -8.02 6.95 7.09
C TRP A 191 -9.12 6.91 6.02
N ARG A 192 -9.98 5.90 6.04
CA ARG A 192 -11.03 5.73 5.04
C ARG A 192 -12.35 6.44 5.36
N GLY A 193 -12.54 6.95 6.56
CA GLY A 193 -13.75 7.68 6.92
C GLY A 193 -15.01 6.86 7.16
N ASP A 194 -15.02 5.59 6.82
CA ASP A 194 -16.20 4.70 6.83
C ASP A 194 -16.63 4.28 8.23
N ILE A 195 -15.82 4.53 9.24
CA ILE A 195 -16.05 4.07 10.61
C ILE A 195 -16.16 5.24 11.55
N ASN A 196 -17.26 5.24 12.29
CA ASN A 196 -17.50 6.22 13.35
C ASN A 196 -16.28 6.30 14.27
N ARG A 197 -15.62 7.46 14.34
CA ARG A 197 -14.40 7.69 15.15
C ARG A 197 -14.53 7.21 16.60
N ALA A 198 -15.74 7.15 17.15
CA ALA A 198 -16.02 6.68 18.49
C ALA A 198 -15.77 5.16 18.67
N SER A 199 -15.88 4.36 17.60
CA SER A 199 -15.59 2.93 17.63
C SER A 199 -14.10 2.61 17.52
N TRP A 200 -13.30 3.61 17.22
CA TRP A 200 -11.87 3.49 16.93
C TRP A 200 -10.97 3.63 18.17
N SER A 201 -11.53 3.92 19.33
CA SER A 201 -10.80 4.00 20.60
C SER A 201 -10.18 2.65 21.05
N GLY A 202 -10.40 1.58 20.33
CA GLY A 202 -10.05 0.20 20.68
C GLY A 202 -8.96 -0.46 19.86
N GLY A 203 -7.97 0.23 19.29
CA GLY A 203 -6.78 -0.50 18.87
C GLY A 203 -6.37 -0.41 17.41
N GLY A 204 -7.26 -0.41 16.43
CA GLY A 204 -6.90 -0.62 15.01
C GLY A 204 -5.80 0.30 14.46
N ALA A 205 -5.72 1.57 14.86
CA ALA A 205 -4.60 2.44 14.43
C ALA A 205 -3.34 2.24 15.26
N LYS A 206 -3.48 1.92 16.55
CA LYS A 206 -2.30 1.57 17.36
C LYS A 206 -1.69 0.27 16.89
N GLU A 207 -2.52 -0.66 16.44
CA GLU A 207 -2.12 -1.98 15.97
C GLU A 207 -1.48 -1.92 14.58
N SER A 208 -2.01 -1.13 13.64
CA SER A 208 -1.33 -0.84 12.38
C SER A 208 0.05 -0.20 12.59
N PHE A 209 0.23 0.57 13.67
CA PHE A 209 1.50 1.21 14.00
C PHE A 209 2.51 0.26 14.66
N ALA A 210 2.07 -0.77 15.36
CA ALA A 210 2.94 -1.79 15.95
C ALA A 210 3.57 -2.71 14.88
N PHE A 211 3.05 -2.70 13.67
CA PHE A 211 3.59 -3.45 12.54
C PHE A 211 5.01 -3.01 12.14
N MET A 212 5.45 -1.83 12.60
CA MET A 212 6.68 -1.19 12.14
C MET A 212 7.54 -0.58 13.27
N GLY A 213 7.33 -1.04 14.51
CA GLY A 213 8.13 -0.65 15.67
C GLY A 213 9.59 -1.07 15.60
#